data_b27e29af936646e034aa54714ad8e985
#
_entry.id   b27e29af936646e034aa54714ad8e985
#
_cell.length_a   1.000
_cell.length_b   1.000
_cell.length_c   1.000
_cell.angle_alpha   90.00
_cell.angle_beta   90.00
_cell.angle_gamma   90.00
#
_symmetry.space_group_name_H-M   'P 1'
#
loop_
_entity.id
_entity.type
_entity.pdbx_description
1 polymer ?
#
loop_
_entity_poly.entity_id
_entity_poly.type
_entity_poly.pdbx_seq_one_letter_code
_entity_poly.pdbx_strand_id
1 'polypeptide(L)'
;MKDARKPNLNAPRFRRSSEGTLNAEFIELLRTKVPSAKDLSDEQIKEIVHTFNGHLWMTAIEKRDGVEIPEQIGHLFIGTCPQKRKPNVDFKTSGEFLKVIQHRNWESDQYLAKIFFTTYGTKYRFKNHELWGFVATRNFKRMVGQTYPKRWKQYVEIDPKLKISSIFKSEMYQITRQEEAEKNITLYNEFDL
;
A
#
# COMPACT_ATOMS: atom_id res chain seq x y z
N MET A 1 -33.40 7.23 -18.52
CA MET A 1 -32.59 6.56 -17.48
C MET A 1 -31.61 5.64 -18.17
N LYS A 2 -30.31 5.76 -17.92
CA LYS A 2 -29.35 4.78 -18.43
C LYS A 2 -29.42 3.57 -17.52
N ASP A 3 -29.94 2.47 -18.03
CA ASP A 3 -30.00 1.22 -17.28
C ASP A 3 -28.60 0.83 -16.80
N ALA A 4 -28.47 0.50 -15.51
CA ALA A 4 -27.24 -0.03 -14.94
C ALA A 4 -26.98 -1.40 -15.57
N ARG A 5 -26.03 -1.51 -16.50
CA ARG A 5 -25.67 -2.78 -17.10
C ARG A 5 -25.12 -3.72 -16.04
N LYS A 6 -25.85 -4.81 -15.79
CA LYS A 6 -25.34 -5.89 -14.94
C LYS A 6 -24.05 -6.46 -15.55
N PRO A 7 -23.01 -6.70 -14.73
CA PRO A 7 -21.79 -7.35 -15.23
C PRO A 7 -22.12 -8.74 -15.76
N ASN A 8 -21.62 -9.07 -16.93
CA ASN A 8 -21.71 -10.44 -17.43
C ASN A 8 -20.77 -11.34 -16.60
N LEU A 9 -21.34 -12.12 -15.69
CA LEU A 9 -20.59 -13.01 -14.82
C LEU A 9 -19.92 -14.16 -15.58
N ASN A 10 -20.43 -14.50 -16.76
CA ASN A 10 -19.93 -15.57 -17.63
C ASN A 10 -18.93 -15.07 -18.69
N ALA A 11 -18.67 -13.75 -18.75
CA ALA A 11 -17.68 -13.24 -19.68
C ALA A 11 -16.27 -13.74 -19.32
N PRO A 12 -15.42 -14.02 -20.32
CA PRO A 12 -14.05 -14.38 -20.10
C PRO A 12 -13.36 -13.28 -19.28
N ARG A 13 -12.74 -13.68 -18.16
CA ARG A 13 -11.98 -12.75 -17.31
C ARG A 13 -10.51 -13.04 -17.51
N PHE A 14 -9.76 -12.01 -17.87
CA PHE A 14 -8.32 -12.11 -17.86
C PHE A 14 -7.86 -12.32 -16.41
N ARG A 15 -7.29 -13.48 -16.15
CA ARG A 15 -6.60 -13.76 -14.88
C ARG A 15 -5.13 -13.91 -15.22
N ARG A 16 -4.31 -13.12 -14.57
CA ARG A 16 -2.87 -13.41 -14.56
C ARG A 16 -2.67 -14.75 -13.86
N SER A 17 -1.91 -15.64 -14.49
CA SER A 17 -1.39 -16.81 -13.81
C SER A 17 -0.55 -16.31 -12.64
N SER A 18 -0.88 -16.71 -11.44
CA SER A 18 -0.04 -16.45 -10.27
C SER A 18 0.66 -17.75 -9.94
N GLU A 19 1.90 -17.87 -10.32
CA GLU A 19 2.75 -18.92 -9.78
C GLU A 19 3.06 -18.56 -8.33
N GLY A 20 2.75 -19.48 -7.41
CA GLY A 20 3.13 -19.33 -6.02
C GLY A 20 4.65 -19.45 -5.91
N THR A 21 5.30 -18.41 -5.44
CA THR A 21 6.76 -18.44 -5.21
C THR A 21 7.15 -19.43 -4.12
N LEU A 22 6.23 -19.82 -3.25
CA LEU A 22 6.45 -20.79 -2.16
C LEU A 22 6.03 -22.19 -2.62
N ASN A 23 6.62 -22.67 -3.70
CA ASN A 23 6.43 -24.00 -4.26
C ASN A 23 7.54 -24.98 -3.82
N ALA A 24 7.42 -26.25 -4.19
CA ALA A 24 8.40 -27.28 -3.84
C ALA A 24 9.80 -26.95 -4.38
N GLU A 25 9.91 -26.45 -5.60
CA GLU A 25 11.19 -26.08 -6.21
C GLU A 25 11.90 -24.96 -5.44
N PHE A 26 11.14 -23.96 -4.97
CA PHE A 26 11.68 -22.89 -4.13
C PHE A 26 12.18 -23.42 -2.79
N ILE A 27 11.44 -24.33 -2.15
CA ILE A 27 11.82 -24.92 -0.87
C ILE A 27 13.11 -25.74 -1.04
N GLU A 28 13.22 -26.50 -2.11
CA GLU A 28 14.41 -27.27 -2.41
C GLU A 28 15.64 -26.41 -2.71
N LEU A 29 15.44 -25.35 -3.49
CA LEU A 29 16.46 -24.33 -3.74
C LEU A 29 16.92 -23.66 -2.43
N LEU A 30 15.99 -23.34 -1.55
CA LEU A 30 16.27 -22.70 -0.26
C LEU A 30 17.10 -23.63 0.63
N ARG A 31 16.78 -24.92 0.71
CA ARG A 31 17.59 -25.92 1.44
C ARG A 31 19.00 -26.06 0.88
N THR A 32 19.14 -25.93 -0.44
CA THR A 32 20.44 -25.98 -1.11
C THR A 32 21.29 -24.74 -0.84
N LYS A 33 20.65 -23.56 -0.79
CA LYS A 33 21.38 -22.27 -0.67
C LYS A 33 21.58 -21.83 0.78
N VAL A 34 20.69 -22.23 1.69
CA VAL A 34 20.68 -21.80 3.09
C VAL A 34 20.94 -23.01 3.99
N PRO A 35 22.17 -23.18 4.52
CA PRO A 35 22.52 -24.37 5.32
C PRO A 35 21.59 -24.58 6.53
N SER A 36 21.16 -23.50 7.20
CA SER A 36 20.26 -23.56 8.35
C SER A 36 18.84 -24.00 8.02
N ALA A 37 18.45 -24.01 6.75
CA ALA A 37 17.13 -24.48 6.31
C ALA A 37 17.12 -25.97 5.94
N LYS A 38 18.29 -26.64 5.95
CA LYS A 38 18.46 -28.02 5.47
C LYS A 38 17.64 -29.01 6.26
N ASP A 39 17.58 -28.84 7.57
CA ASP A 39 16.91 -29.75 8.50
C ASP A 39 15.44 -29.34 8.80
N LEU A 40 14.96 -28.24 8.19
CA LEU A 40 13.60 -27.78 8.40
C LEU A 40 12.60 -28.54 7.52
N SER A 41 11.41 -28.82 8.06
CA SER A 41 10.31 -29.36 7.27
C SER A 41 9.72 -28.29 6.34
N ASP A 42 8.97 -28.71 5.31
CA ASP A 42 8.30 -27.79 4.39
C ASP A 42 7.30 -26.86 5.10
N GLU A 43 6.60 -27.40 6.11
CA GLU A 43 5.68 -26.65 6.93
C GLU A 43 6.38 -25.58 7.74
N GLN A 44 7.52 -25.89 8.35
CA GLN A 44 8.32 -24.93 9.10
C GLN A 44 8.85 -23.80 8.20
N ILE A 45 9.33 -24.13 7.01
CA ILE A 45 9.78 -23.12 6.03
C ILE A 45 8.62 -22.21 5.62
N LYS A 46 7.45 -22.79 5.33
CA LYS A 46 6.25 -22.02 5.00
C LYS A 46 5.82 -21.11 6.15
N GLU A 47 5.85 -21.60 7.38
CA GLU A 47 5.51 -20.83 8.57
C GLU A 47 6.45 -19.65 8.79
N ILE A 48 7.76 -19.84 8.64
CA ILE A 48 8.75 -18.76 8.70
C ILE A 48 8.44 -17.66 7.67
N VAL A 49 8.18 -18.05 6.42
CA VAL A 49 7.86 -17.09 5.36
C VAL A 49 6.52 -16.39 5.61
N HIS A 50 5.52 -17.10 6.10
CA HIS A 50 4.23 -16.50 6.47
C HIS A 50 4.36 -15.52 7.63
N THR A 51 5.12 -15.88 8.65
CA THR A 51 5.39 -15.01 9.80
C THR A 51 6.12 -13.74 9.36
N PHE A 52 7.17 -13.87 8.56
CA PHE A 52 7.89 -12.74 7.99
C PHE A 52 6.97 -11.81 7.19
N ASN A 53 6.16 -12.36 6.29
CA ASN A 53 5.18 -11.59 5.52
C ASN A 53 4.16 -10.89 6.43
N GLY A 54 3.69 -11.56 7.49
CA GLY A 54 2.79 -10.99 8.48
C GLY A 54 3.38 -9.74 9.16
N HIS A 55 4.61 -9.82 9.63
CA HIS A 55 5.33 -8.69 10.21
C HIS A 55 5.54 -7.54 9.22
N LEU A 56 5.88 -7.87 7.96
CA LEU A 56 6.04 -6.89 6.89
C LEU A 56 4.73 -6.13 6.63
N TRP A 57 3.59 -6.83 6.58
CA TRP A 57 2.28 -6.21 6.39
C TRP A 57 1.87 -5.34 7.58
N MET A 58 2.06 -5.82 8.81
CA MET A 58 1.76 -5.05 10.03
C MET A 58 2.59 -3.77 10.07
N THR A 59 3.89 -3.85 9.84
CA THR A 59 4.77 -2.69 9.83
C THR A 59 4.39 -1.68 8.74
N ALA A 60 4.03 -2.17 7.54
CA ALA A 60 3.57 -1.29 6.46
C ALA A 60 2.23 -0.59 6.79
N ILE A 61 1.37 -1.22 7.62
CA ILE A 61 0.10 -0.61 8.07
C ILE A 61 0.33 0.40 9.19
N GLU A 62 1.27 0.13 10.09
CA GLU A 62 1.49 0.95 11.27
C GLU A 62 2.31 2.19 10.98
N LYS A 63 3.28 2.08 10.10
CA LYS A 63 4.21 3.18 9.77
C LYS A 63 3.74 3.94 8.55
N ARG A 64 3.79 5.28 8.63
CA ARG A 64 3.45 6.19 7.55
C ARG A 64 4.28 5.93 6.28
N ASP A 65 5.58 5.79 6.45
CA ASP A 65 6.53 5.62 5.35
C ASP A 65 6.69 4.14 4.92
N GLY A 66 5.91 3.26 5.57
CA GLY A 66 5.91 1.83 5.27
C GLY A 66 7.08 1.07 5.87
N VAL A 67 7.55 0.06 5.16
CA VAL A 67 8.60 -0.85 5.60
C VAL A 67 9.61 -1.08 4.50
N GLU A 68 10.87 -1.04 4.86
CA GLU A 68 11.95 -1.44 3.97
C GLU A 68 11.99 -2.97 3.83
N ILE A 69 12.06 -3.43 2.59
CA ILE A 69 12.32 -4.84 2.29
C ILE A 69 13.81 -5.11 2.48
N PRO A 70 14.21 -6.17 3.18
CA PRO A 70 15.61 -6.50 3.41
C PRO A 70 16.48 -6.41 2.16
N GLU A 71 17.77 -6.23 2.35
CA GLU A 71 18.76 -6.08 1.27
C GLU A 71 18.58 -4.82 0.41
N GLN A 72 17.88 -3.82 0.91
CA GLN A 72 17.65 -2.55 0.20
C GLN A 72 17.00 -2.75 -1.19
N ILE A 73 16.14 -3.77 -1.31
CA ILE A 73 15.40 -4.06 -2.55
C ILE A 73 14.39 -2.95 -2.82
N GLY A 74 13.74 -2.42 -1.78
CA GLY A 74 12.75 -1.36 -1.91
C GLY A 74 11.95 -1.15 -0.63
N HIS A 75 10.96 -0.27 -0.72
CA HIS A 75 10.03 0.01 0.35
C HIS A 75 8.61 -0.34 -0.06
N LEU A 76 7.88 -0.98 0.85
CA LEU A 76 6.46 -1.28 0.72
C LEU A 76 5.69 -0.34 1.64
N PHE A 77 4.74 0.43 1.12
CA PHE A 77 3.97 1.38 1.90
C PHE A 77 2.53 1.51 1.42
N ILE A 78 1.68 2.10 2.27
CA ILE A 78 0.30 2.40 1.95
C ILE A 78 0.21 3.87 1.58
N GLY A 79 -0.33 4.15 0.42
CA GLY A 79 -0.61 5.51 -0.02
C GLY A 79 -2.10 5.81 -0.01
N THR A 80 -2.41 7.05 0.30
CA THR A 80 -3.73 7.64 0.18
C THR A 80 -3.90 8.25 -1.19
N CYS A 81 -4.89 7.80 -1.95
CA CYS A 81 -5.13 8.27 -3.31
C CYS A 81 -6.55 8.81 -3.46
N PRO A 82 -6.76 9.92 -4.15
CA PRO A 82 -8.11 10.41 -4.40
C PRO A 82 -8.90 9.41 -5.24
N GLN A 83 -10.17 9.29 -4.93
CA GLN A 83 -11.08 8.43 -5.68
C GLN A 83 -11.24 8.95 -7.11
N LYS A 84 -11.40 8.06 -8.06
CA LYS A 84 -11.68 8.44 -9.45
C LYS A 84 -12.95 9.30 -9.55
N ARG A 85 -12.97 10.26 -10.47
CA ARG A 85 -14.15 11.12 -10.72
C ARG A 85 -15.43 10.35 -11.02
N LYS A 86 -15.31 9.13 -11.58
CA LYS A 86 -16.43 8.20 -11.82
C LYS A 86 -16.24 6.96 -10.94
N PRO A 87 -16.79 6.96 -9.72
CA PRO A 87 -16.75 5.78 -8.84
C PRO A 87 -17.48 4.60 -9.47
N ASN A 88 -17.16 3.41 -9.00
CA ASN A 88 -17.85 2.21 -9.44
C ASN A 88 -19.31 2.23 -8.98
N VAL A 89 -20.19 1.66 -9.81
CA VAL A 89 -21.61 1.50 -9.45
C VAL A 89 -21.77 0.38 -8.43
N ASP A 90 -22.53 0.65 -7.39
CA ASP A 90 -23.01 -0.37 -6.47
C ASP A 90 -24.23 -1.06 -7.10
N PHE A 91 -23.98 -2.19 -7.74
CA PHE A 91 -25.05 -2.92 -8.45
C PHE A 91 -26.13 -3.48 -7.52
N LYS A 92 -25.77 -3.88 -6.29
CA LYS A 92 -26.73 -4.40 -5.33
C LYS A 92 -27.71 -3.33 -4.92
N THR A 93 -27.22 -2.25 -4.35
CA THR A 93 -28.03 -1.12 -3.86
C THR A 93 -28.73 -0.42 -5.03
N SER A 94 -28.10 -0.30 -6.18
CA SER A 94 -28.75 0.26 -7.38
C SER A 94 -29.94 -0.57 -7.87
N GLY A 95 -29.88 -1.90 -7.73
CA GLY A 95 -30.99 -2.80 -8.06
C GLY A 95 -32.14 -2.70 -7.07
N GLU A 96 -31.87 -2.55 -5.79
CA GLU A 96 -32.87 -2.38 -4.73
C GLU A 96 -33.64 -1.06 -4.89
N PHE A 97 -32.95 0.03 -5.21
CA PHE A 97 -33.55 1.36 -5.31
C PHE A 97 -33.92 1.80 -6.73
N LEU A 98 -33.74 0.94 -7.73
CA LEU A 98 -33.98 1.23 -9.15
C LEU A 98 -33.31 2.53 -9.64
N LYS A 99 -32.18 2.88 -9.02
CA LYS A 99 -31.43 4.11 -9.27
C LYS A 99 -29.94 3.80 -9.29
N VAL A 100 -29.18 4.47 -10.17
CA VAL A 100 -27.71 4.32 -10.20
C VAL A 100 -27.11 4.92 -8.95
N ILE A 101 -26.60 4.06 -8.07
CA ILE A 101 -25.90 4.43 -6.84
C ILE A 101 -24.44 4.09 -7.03
N GLN A 102 -23.57 5.01 -6.64
CA GLN A 102 -22.12 4.87 -6.76
C GLN A 102 -21.48 4.66 -5.39
N HIS A 103 -20.48 3.79 -5.32
CA HIS A 103 -19.69 3.64 -4.10
C HIS A 103 -18.93 4.92 -3.79
N ARG A 104 -19.10 5.42 -2.58
CA ARG A 104 -18.33 6.54 -2.04
C ARG A 104 -17.77 6.15 -0.67
N ASN A 105 -16.50 6.43 -0.45
CA ASN A 105 -15.86 6.22 0.84
C ASN A 105 -16.02 7.46 1.71
N TRP A 106 -17.10 7.54 2.45
CA TRP A 106 -17.37 8.65 3.35
C TRP A 106 -16.40 8.70 4.55
N GLU A 107 -16.00 7.53 5.07
CA GLU A 107 -15.11 7.42 6.23
C GLU A 107 -13.70 7.95 5.98
N SER A 108 -13.25 8.00 4.73
CA SER A 108 -11.94 8.50 4.33
C SER A 108 -12.04 9.67 3.35
N ASP A 109 -13.09 10.47 3.43
CA ASP A 109 -13.29 11.64 2.59
C ASP A 109 -13.05 11.40 1.09
N GLN A 110 -13.57 10.29 0.59
CA GLN A 110 -13.42 9.82 -0.78
C GLN A 110 -11.99 9.43 -1.20
N TYR A 111 -11.07 9.30 -0.24
CA TYR A 111 -9.76 8.72 -0.52
C TYR A 111 -9.79 7.20 -0.46
N LEU A 112 -8.87 6.58 -1.20
CA LEU A 112 -8.72 5.14 -1.30
C LEU A 112 -7.31 4.72 -0.91
N ALA A 113 -7.21 3.67 -0.10
CA ALA A 113 -5.94 3.01 0.15
C ALA A 113 -5.42 2.31 -1.10
N LYS A 114 -4.17 2.50 -1.39
CA LYS A 114 -3.41 1.68 -2.34
C LYS A 114 -2.09 1.27 -1.73
N ILE A 115 -1.67 0.07 -2.06
CA ILE A 115 -0.37 -0.43 -1.63
C ILE A 115 0.61 -0.18 -2.77
N PHE A 116 1.74 0.39 -2.41
CA PHE A 116 2.80 0.77 -3.35
C PHE A 116 4.11 0.10 -2.99
N PHE A 117 4.92 -0.10 -4.00
CA PHE A 117 6.31 -0.46 -3.88
C PHE A 117 7.16 0.63 -4.53
N THR A 118 8.26 1.02 -3.90
CA THR A 118 9.19 1.99 -4.46
C THR A 118 10.64 1.55 -4.25
N THR A 119 11.48 1.88 -5.22
CA THR A 119 12.94 1.75 -5.13
C THR A 119 13.62 3.10 -4.86
N TYR A 120 12.85 4.14 -4.57
CA TYR A 120 13.41 5.43 -4.21
C TYR A 120 14.22 5.33 -2.91
N GLY A 121 15.43 5.86 -2.94
CA GLY A 121 16.34 5.78 -1.78
C GLY A 121 17.09 4.47 -1.61
N THR A 122 16.84 3.46 -2.43
CA THR A 122 17.47 2.15 -2.33
C THR A 122 18.66 1.94 -3.27
N LYS A 123 19.38 0.85 -3.09
CA LYS A 123 20.52 0.46 -3.92
C LYS A 123 20.13 0.17 -5.38
N TYR A 124 18.94 -0.42 -5.58
CA TYR A 124 18.46 -0.90 -6.89
C TYR A 124 17.48 0.10 -7.50
N ARG A 125 17.99 1.24 -7.99
CA ARG A 125 17.16 2.29 -8.61
C ARG A 125 16.97 2.07 -10.10
N PHE A 126 15.76 2.38 -10.57
CA PHE A 126 15.46 2.45 -12.01
C PHE A 126 15.40 3.91 -12.44
N LYS A 127 16.05 4.24 -13.58
CA LYS A 127 16.14 5.64 -14.06
C LYS A 127 14.77 6.28 -14.37
N ASN A 128 13.84 5.50 -14.88
CA ASN A 128 12.60 6.03 -15.46
C ASN A 128 11.34 5.71 -14.64
N HIS A 129 11.44 4.92 -13.59
CA HIS A 129 10.29 4.50 -12.81
C HIS A 129 10.69 4.23 -11.35
N GLU A 130 9.99 4.86 -10.43
CA GLU A 130 10.33 4.80 -9.00
C GLU A 130 9.18 4.25 -8.16
N LEU A 131 7.97 4.22 -8.70
CA LEU A 131 6.76 3.87 -7.97
C LEU A 131 5.90 2.86 -8.72
N TRP A 132 5.56 1.77 -8.07
CA TRP A 132 4.69 0.73 -8.60
C TRP A 132 3.49 0.49 -7.69
N GLY A 133 2.33 0.31 -8.30
CA GLY A 133 1.19 -0.25 -7.57
C GLY A 133 1.45 -1.72 -7.23
N PHE A 134 1.41 -2.06 -5.96
CA PHE A 134 1.62 -3.42 -5.49
C PHE A 134 0.31 -4.19 -5.44
N VAL A 135 0.26 -5.35 -6.10
CA VAL A 135 -0.91 -6.23 -6.07
C VAL A 135 -0.80 -7.19 -4.90
N ALA A 136 -1.27 -6.76 -3.76
CA ALA A 136 -1.22 -7.53 -2.52
C ALA A 136 -2.19 -8.72 -2.51
N THR A 137 -1.92 -9.68 -1.65
CA THR A 137 -2.83 -10.79 -1.33
C THR A 137 -4.15 -10.29 -0.74
N ARG A 138 -5.18 -11.13 -0.78
CA ARG A 138 -6.50 -10.78 -0.23
C ARG A 138 -6.45 -10.45 1.26
N ASN A 139 -5.64 -11.19 2.03
CA ASN A 139 -5.52 -10.99 3.47
C ASN A 139 -4.89 -9.65 3.79
N PHE A 140 -3.79 -9.29 3.15
CA PHE A 140 -3.17 -7.99 3.33
C PHE A 140 -4.11 -6.84 2.96
N LYS A 141 -4.82 -6.94 1.82
CA LYS A 141 -5.82 -5.93 1.43
C LYS A 141 -6.94 -5.78 2.46
N ARG A 142 -7.38 -6.87 3.09
CA ARG A 142 -8.40 -6.83 4.15
C ARG A 142 -7.89 -6.13 5.40
N MET A 143 -6.67 -6.44 5.84
CA MET A 143 -6.03 -5.76 6.99
C MET A 143 -5.91 -4.25 6.74
N VAL A 144 -5.44 -3.86 5.55
CA VAL A 144 -5.40 -2.44 5.15
C VAL A 144 -6.81 -1.83 5.17
N GLY A 145 -7.80 -2.50 4.59
CA GLY A 145 -9.18 -2.01 4.55
C GLY A 145 -9.83 -1.81 5.92
N GLN A 146 -9.47 -2.62 6.91
CA GLN A 146 -9.98 -2.49 8.29
C GLN A 146 -9.35 -1.32 9.06
N THR A 147 -8.09 -1.01 8.79
CA THR A 147 -7.34 0.02 9.52
C THR A 147 -7.37 1.39 8.83
N TYR A 148 -7.46 1.41 7.51
CA TYR A 148 -7.37 2.60 6.68
C TYR A 148 -8.39 3.70 7.04
N PRO A 149 -9.68 3.43 7.26
CA PRO A 149 -10.65 4.48 7.59
C PRO A 149 -10.28 5.30 8.83
N LYS A 150 -9.61 4.66 9.79
CA LYS A 150 -9.17 5.30 11.04
C LYS A 150 -7.84 6.06 10.91
N ARG A 151 -7.03 5.72 9.91
CA ARG A 151 -5.64 6.20 9.78
C ARG A 151 -5.33 6.88 8.45
N TRP A 152 -6.30 7.07 7.56
CA TRP A 152 -6.05 7.52 6.20
C TRP A 152 -5.29 8.84 6.10
N LYS A 153 -5.45 9.76 7.06
CA LYS A 153 -4.73 11.03 7.14
C LYS A 153 -3.23 10.89 7.47
N GLN A 154 -2.84 9.75 8.02
CA GLN A 154 -1.44 9.49 8.40
C GLN A 154 -0.61 9.01 7.21
N TYR A 155 -1.25 8.44 6.19
CA TYR A 155 -0.54 7.89 5.03
C TYR A 155 -0.21 8.96 4.01
N VAL A 156 0.87 8.73 3.29
CA VAL A 156 1.34 9.64 2.23
C VAL A 156 0.30 9.76 1.14
N GLU A 157 -0.08 11.00 0.79
CA GLU A 157 -0.95 11.25 -0.33
C GLU A 157 -0.18 11.09 -1.63
N ILE A 158 -0.65 10.18 -2.47
CA ILE A 158 -0.02 9.85 -3.75
C ILE A 158 -0.86 10.41 -4.90
N ASP A 159 -0.35 11.43 -5.55
CA ASP A 159 -0.83 11.84 -6.87
C ASP A 159 -0.16 10.95 -7.93
N PRO A 160 -0.94 10.17 -8.69
CA PRO A 160 -0.39 9.30 -9.75
C PRO A 160 0.33 10.06 -10.87
N LYS A 161 0.22 11.39 -10.92
CA LYS A 161 0.92 12.25 -11.88
C LYS A 161 2.29 12.72 -11.40
N LEU A 162 2.56 12.65 -10.10
CA LEU A 162 3.82 13.09 -9.52
C LEU A 162 4.82 11.94 -9.39
N LYS A 163 6.11 12.29 -9.51
CA LYS A 163 7.18 11.36 -9.14
C LYS A 163 7.25 11.28 -7.62
N ILE A 164 7.54 10.10 -7.09
CA ILE A 164 7.66 9.87 -5.66
C ILE A 164 8.73 10.77 -5.02
N SER A 165 9.83 11.00 -5.72
CA SER A 165 10.89 11.93 -5.29
C SER A 165 10.38 13.37 -5.09
N SER A 166 9.41 13.82 -5.89
CA SER A 166 8.80 15.13 -5.75
C SER A 166 7.88 15.21 -4.56
N ILE A 167 7.15 14.13 -4.26
CA ILE A 167 6.25 14.03 -3.10
C ILE A 167 7.06 14.15 -1.81
N PHE A 168 8.08 13.31 -1.65
CA PHE A 168 8.93 13.33 -0.45
C PHE A 168 9.70 14.63 -0.27
N LYS A 169 10.20 15.24 -1.34
CA LYS A 169 10.85 16.57 -1.26
C LYS A 169 9.88 17.64 -0.77
N SER A 170 8.66 17.64 -1.27
CA SER A 170 7.63 18.59 -0.84
C SER A 170 7.28 18.42 0.63
N GLU A 171 7.15 17.20 1.11
CA GLU A 171 6.85 16.90 2.51
C GLU A 171 8.01 17.30 3.43
N MET A 172 9.24 16.92 3.08
CA MET A 172 10.43 17.32 3.84
C MET A 172 10.54 18.84 3.97
N TYR A 173 10.26 19.58 2.89
CA TYR A 173 10.26 21.03 2.94
C TYR A 173 9.20 21.59 3.91
N GLN A 174 8.01 20.98 3.92
CA GLN A 174 6.95 21.39 4.85
C GLN A 174 7.30 21.09 6.31
N ILE A 175 7.87 19.91 6.58
CA ILE A 175 8.31 19.51 7.93
C ILE A 175 9.39 20.48 8.43
N THR A 176 10.43 20.73 7.63
CA THR A 176 11.51 21.66 8.00
C THR A 176 10.96 23.05 8.30
N ARG A 177 10.02 23.54 7.49
CA ARG A 177 9.41 24.86 7.70
C ARG A 177 8.54 24.90 8.97
N GLN A 178 7.87 23.81 9.31
CA GLN A 178 7.11 23.71 10.56
C GLN A 178 8.05 23.71 11.78
N GLU A 179 9.13 22.91 11.73
CA GLU A 179 10.13 22.86 12.79
C GLU A 179 10.83 24.23 13.01
N GLU A 180 11.12 24.96 11.93
CA GLU A 180 11.66 26.32 12.00
C GLU A 180 10.66 27.30 12.61
N ALA A 181 9.37 27.18 12.26
CA ALA A 181 8.33 28.02 12.84
C ALA A 181 8.13 27.73 14.34
N GLU A 182 8.14 26.48 14.75
CA GLU A 182 8.06 26.08 16.15
C GLU A 182 9.25 26.58 16.97
N LYS A 183 10.47 26.47 16.45
CA LYS A 183 11.68 27.04 17.10
C LYS A 183 11.59 28.55 17.26
N ASN A 184 11.07 29.24 16.25
CA ASN A 184 10.90 30.70 16.34
C ASN A 184 9.85 31.11 17.37
N ILE A 185 8.76 30.34 17.51
CA ILE A 185 7.74 30.59 18.55
C ILE A 185 8.32 30.40 19.93
N THR A 186 9.13 29.36 20.16
CA THR A 186 9.77 29.08 21.44
C THR A 186 10.76 30.20 21.83
N LEU A 187 11.51 30.73 20.86
CA LEU A 187 12.42 31.85 21.09
C LEU A 187 11.69 33.15 21.45
N TYR A 188 10.50 33.41 20.92
CA TYR A 188 9.70 34.58 21.28
C TYR A 188 9.09 34.49 22.67
N ASN A 189 8.75 33.29 23.15
CA ASN A 189 8.18 33.08 24.50
C ASN A 189 9.22 33.15 25.64
N GLU A 190 10.51 33.08 25.36
CA GLU A 190 11.58 33.26 26.35
C GLU A 190 11.87 34.73 26.70
N PHE A 191 11.36 35.67 25.91
CA PHE A 191 11.60 37.10 26.14
C PHE A 191 10.44 37.85 26.82
N ASP A 192 9.30 37.18 27.08
CA ASP A 192 8.11 37.80 27.69
C ASP A 192 7.86 37.38 29.17
N LEU A 193 8.92 37.00 29.90
CA LEU A 193 8.86 36.71 31.34
C LEU A 193 9.74 37.70 32.15
#